data_e87c87b132041fad0db81efa307bd37b
#
_entry.id   e87c87b132041fad0db81efa307bd37b
#
_cell.length_a   1.000
_cell.length_b   1.000
_cell.length_c   1.000
_cell.angle_alpha   90.00
_cell.angle_beta   90.00
_cell.angle_gamma   90.00
#
_symmetry.space_group_name_H-M   'P 1'
#
loop_
_entity.id
_entity.type
_entity.pdbx_description
1 polymer ?
#
loop_
_entity_poly.entity_id
_entity_poly.type
_entity_poly.pdbx_seq_one_letter_code
_entity_poly.pdbx_strand_id
1 'polypeptide(L)'
;MGVCVRSIMFRQIENYMTNVDEVMTLVRKYDHLIKVRDKDSLSGEFATHYGTAELKQLHQYDMPEDLTDAIFKTIPVQWTERLLYCVNKYEPGMHIPRHRDSQGKYWFFKCIFLQSDKPHFKYWDEDDNEHLVQEIPGATFEMRLSTPHSVTEIGADERPKYSVCIMQGLEMNGLVKQRKVA
;
A
#
# COMPACT_ATOMS: atom_id res chain seq x y z
N MET A 1 0.95 -35.27 -7.72
CA MET A 1 1.41 -34.15 -8.57
C MET A 1 1.28 -32.88 -7.77
N GLY A 2 2.38 -32.36 -7.22
CA GLY A 2 2.38 -31.12 -6.47
C GLY A 2 2.24 -29.95 -7.45
N VAL A 3 1.19 -29.16 -7.30
CA VAL A 3 1.08 -27.88 -8.00
C VAL A 3 2.18 -26.97 -7.43
N CYS A 4 3.23 -26.76 -8.22
CA CYS A 4 4.25 -25.76 -7.92
C CYS A 4 3.55 -24.39 -8.01
N VAL A 5 3.12 -23.83 -6.88
CA VAL A 5 2.67 -22.47 -6.80
C VAL A 5 3.90 -21.61 -7.03
N ARG A 6 4.14 -21.21 -8.29
CA ARG A 6 5.16 -20.21 -8.62
C ARG A 6 4.84 -19.00 -7.74
N SER A 7 5.79 -18.66 -6.89
CA SER A 7 5.65 -17.55 -5.96
C SER A 7 5.52 -16.26 -6.76
N ILE A 8 4.32 -15.68 -6.77
CA ILE A 8 4.10 -14.35 -7.35
C ILE A 8 4.93 -13.38 -6.51
N MET A 9 6.05 -12.90 -7.06
CA MET A 9 6.86 -11.86 -6.41
C MET A 9 6.26 -10.48 -6.62
N PHE A 10 5.78 -10.23 -7.83
CA PHE A 10 5.15 -8.98 -8.23
C PHE A 10 4.09 -9.24 -9.29
N ARG A 11 2.94 -8.59 -9.18
CA ARG A 11 1.89 -8.60 -10.21
C ARG A 11 1.19 -7.25 -10.23
N GLN A 12 1.05 -6.65 -11.41
CA GLN A 12 0.21 -5.47 -11.63
C GLN A 12 -1.17 -5.89 -12.14
N ILE A 13 -2.21 -5.23 -11.65
CA ILE A 13 -3.62 -5.46 -12.01
C ILE A 13 -4.23 -4.11 -12.35
N GLU A 14 -4.66 -3.94 -13.59
CA GLU A 14 -5.38 -2.74 -14.05
C GLU A 14 -6.84 -2.76 -13.59
N ASN A 15 -7.43 -1.58 -13.46
CA ASN A 15 -8.85 -1.41 -13.09
C ASN A 15 -9.27 -2.18 -11.83
N TYR A 16 -8.37 -2.29 -10.86
CA TYR A 16 -8.63 -3.00 -9.61
C TYR A 16 -9.62 -2.25 -8.72
N MET A 17 -9.54 -0.92 -8.68
CA MET A 17 -10.50 -0.01 -8.05
C MET A 17 -11.17 0.82 -9.14
N THR A 18 -12.49 0.71 -9.28
CA THR A 18 -13.23 1.41 -10.35
C THR A 18 -13.87 2.72 -9.89
N ASN A 19 -13.92 3.00 -8.60
CA ASN A 19 -14.50 4.21 -8.01
C ASN A 19 -13.43 5.18 -7.46
N VAL A 20 -12.31 5.33 -8.16
CA VAL A 20 -11.15 6.15 -7.72
C VAL A 20 -11.55 7.58 -7.39
N ASP A 21 -12.40 8.23 -8.22
CA ASP A 21 -12.81 9.62 -8.02
C ASP A 21 -13.63 9.81 -6.74
N GLU A 22 -14.51 8.84 -6.41
CA GLU A 22 -15.25 8.80 -5.15
C GLU A 22 -14.29 8.72 -3.95
N VAL A 23 -13.34 7.78 -4.01
CA VAL A 23 -12.33 7.59 -2.96
C VAL A 23 -11.45 8.84 -2.83
N MET A 24 -10.96 9.42 -3.94
CA MET A 24 -10.14 10.64 -3.90
C MET A 24 -10.89 11.84 -3.34
N THR A 25 -12.19 11.96 -3.64
CA THR A 25 -13.03 13.03 -3.06
C THR A 25 -13.08 12.92 -1.54
N LEU A 26 -13.27 11.72 -1.02
CA LEU A 26 -13.27 11.46 0.42
C LEU A 26 -11.88 11.62 1.05
N VAL A 27 -10.82 11.16 0.38
CA VAL A 27 -9.44 11.37 0.85
C VAL A 27 -9.13 12.86 0.99
N ARG A 28 -9.53 13.70 0.03
CA ARG A 28 -9.35 15.16 0.12
C ARG A 28 -10.20 15.78 1.22
N LYS A 29 -11.43 15.31 1.44
CA LYS A 29 -12.29 15.74 2.55
C LYS A 29 -11.62 15.48 3.89
N TYR A 30 -10.93 14.37 4.03
CA TYR A 30 -10.27 13.91 5.25
C TYR A 30 -8.74 14.12 5.26
N ASP A 31 -8.20 14.94 4.37
CA ASP A 31 -6.74 15.21 4.27
C ASP A 31 -6.15 15.71 5.61
N HIS A 32 -6.94 16.45 6.39
CA HIS A 32 -6.58 16.95 7.71
C HIS A 32 -6.37 15.85 8.78
N LEU A 33 -6.86 14.64 8.54
CA LEU A 33 -6.65 13.47 9.39
C LEU A 33 -5.39 12.68 9.01
N ILE A 34 -4.80 12.95 7.84
CA ILE A 34 -3.57 12.30 7.38
C ILE A 34 -2.40 12.89 8.16
N LYS A 35 -1.79 12.08 9.02
CA LYS A 35 -0.72 12.49 9.93
C LYS A 35 0.62 11.91 9.53
N VAL A 36 1.68 12.59 9.91
CA VAL A 36 3.03 11.99 9.87
C VAL A 36 3.00 10.72 10.71
N ARG A 37 3.47 9.63 10.14
CA ARG A 37 3.55 8.36 10.85
C ARG A 37 4.54 8.50 12.00
N ASP A 38 4.08 8.21 13.21
CA ASP A 38 4.93 8.23 14.39
C ASP A 38 6.04 7.18 14.26
N LYS A 39 7.29 7.65 14.30
CA LYS A 39 8.47 6.77 14.21
C LYS A 39 8.50 5.75 15.36
N ASP A 40 7.96 6.10 16.52
CA ASP A 40 7.92 5.22 17.69
C ASP A 40 6.86 4.11 17.56
N SER A 41 5.86 4.30 16.68
CA SER A 41 4.88 3.26 16.35
C SER A 41 5.43 2.18 15.41
N LEU A 42 6.60 2.42 14.82
CA LEU A 42 7.29 1.49 13.94
C LEU A 42 8.24 0.65 14.79
N SER A 43 7.83 -0.57 15.14
CA SER A 43 8.69 -1.49 15.89
C SER A 43 10.01 -1.78 15.13
N GLY A 44 11.13 -1.40 15.72
CA GLY A 44 12.49 -1.87 15.44
C GLY A 44 13.03 -1.59 14.03
N GLU A 45 12.92 -2.54 13.13
CA GLU A 45 13.55 -2.49 11.80
C GLU A 45 12.94 -1.43 10.85
N PHE A 46 11.67 -1.05 11.02
CA PHE A 46 11.02 -0.07 10.16
C PHE A 46 11.50 1.37 10.41
N ALA A 47 11.84 1.73 11.64
CA ALA A 47 12.28 3.08 11.99
C ALA A 47 13.60 3.48 11.31
N THR A 48 14.44 2.52 10.96
CA THR A 48 15.76 2.77 10.35
C THR A 48 15.71 2.91 8.83
N HIS A 49 14.64 2.49 8.18
CA HIS A 49 14.58 2.38 6.72
C HIS A 49 13.95 3.59 6.03
N TYR A 50 13.14 4.38 6.73
CA TYR A 50 12.45 5.54 6.14
C TYR A 50 13.29 6.84 6.16
N GLY A 51 14.51 6.81 6.62
CA GLY A 51 15.43 7.95 6.60
C GLY A 51 14.82 9.23 7.19
N THR A 52 14.96 10.37 6.48
CA THR A 52 14.35 11.65 6.84
C THR A 52 12.96 11.86 6.24
N ALA A 53 12.47 10.91 5.43
CA ALA A 53 11.18 11.03 4.76
C ALA A 53 10.03 10.90 5.77
N GLU A 54 9.19 11.92 5.85
CA GLU A 54 7.98 11.89 6.67
C GLU A 54 6.84 11.24 5.89
N LEU A 55 6.62 9.94 6.10
CA LEU A 55 5.47 9.26 5.53
C LEU A 55 4.20 9.73 6.24
N LYS A 56 3.28 10.32 5.48
CA LYS A 56 1.96 10.72 5.98
C LYS A 56 0.94 9.64 5.69
N GLN A 57 0.21 9.20 6.72
CA GLN A 57 -0.77 8.12 6.63
C GLN A 57 -2.07 8.44 7.35
N LEU A 58 -3.19 8.00 6.77
CA LEU A 58 -4.45 7.81 7.48
C LEU A 58 -4.64 6.31 7.70
N HIS A 59 -4.42 5.89 8.94
CA HIS A 59 -4.47 4.48 9.32
C HIS A 59 -5.92 4.01 9.51
N GLN A 60 -6.20 2.72 9.31
CA GLN A 60 -7.53 2.12 9.43
C GLN A 60 -8.27 2.44 10.74
N TYR A 61 -7.55 2.66 11.84
CA TYR A 61 -8.16 2.95 13.14
C TYR A 61 -8.67 4.40 13.27
N ASP A 62 -8.14 5.32 12.46
CA ASP A 62 -8.54 6.72 12.41
C ASP A 62 -9.35 7.04 11.15
N MET A 63 -9.59 6.03 10.28
CA MET A 63 -10.24 6.22 9.00
C MET A 63 -11.77 6.31 9.17
N PRO A 64 -12.41 7.37 8.64
CA PRO A 64 -13.87 7.49 8.63
C PRO A 64 -14.55 6.32 7.90
N GLU A 65 -15.73 5.93 8.39
CA GLU A 65 -16.47 4.78 7.88
C GLU A 65 -16.85 4.94 6.41
N ASP A 66 -17.29 6.13 5.99
CA ASP A 66 -17.64 6.42 4.58
C ASP A 66 -16.44 6.28 3.64
N LEU A 67 -15.23 6.63 4.08
CA LEU A 67 -14.01 6.41 3.31
C LEU A 67 -13.63 4.93 3.27
N THR A 68 -13.75 4.22 4.38
CA THR A 68 -13.52 2.77 4.43
C THR A 68 -14.47 2.04 3.48
N ASP A 69 -15.76 2.34 3.53
CA ASP A 69 -16.77 1.75 2.66
C ASP A 69 -16.49 2.04 1.18
N ALA A 70 -16.12 3.28 0.84
CA ALA A 70 -15.76 3.63 -0.52
C ALA A 70 -14.52 2.87 -1.02
N ILE A 71 -13.47 2.71 -0.20
CA ILE A 71 -12.28 1.93 -0.56
C ILE A 71 -12.65 0.48 -0.87
N PHE A 72 -13.47 -0.14 -0.04
CA PHE A 72 -13.79 -1.58 -0.20
C PHE A 72 -15.02 -1.88 -1.05
N LYS A 73 -15.69 -0.85 -1.60
CA LYS A 73 -16.88 -0.99 -2.44
C LYS A 73 -16.64 -1.81 -3.72
N THR A 74 -15.48 -1.64 -4.34
CA THR A 74 -15.17 -2.24 -5.66
C THR A 74 -14.01 -3.22 -5.63
N ILE A 75 -13.23 -3.26 -4.58
CA ILE A 75 -12.07 -4.14 -4.49
C ILE A 75 -12.41 -5.48 -3.84
N PRO A 76 -11.99 -6.61 -4.44
CA PRO A 76 -12.24 -7.93 -3.90
C PRO A 76 -11.27 -8.24 -2.75
N VAL A 77 -11.62 -7.88 -1.53
CA VAL A 77 -10.82 -8.18 -0.33
C VAL A 77 -11.57 -9.15 0.57
N GLN A 78 -10.90 -10.20 0.99
CA GLN A 78 -11.39 -11.04 2.06
C GLN A 78 -11.06 -10.38 3.40
N TRP A 79 -12.08 -10.04 4.16
CA TRP A 79 -11.91 -9.51 5.50
C TRP A 79 -11.39 -10.59 6.44
N THR A 80 -10.17 -10.40 6.95
CA THR A 80 -9.53 -11.28 7.94
C THR A 80 -9.05 -10.44 9.11
N GLU A 81 -8.81 -11.03 10.26
CA GLU A 81 -8.23 -10.35 11.43
C GLU A 81 -6.81 -9.79 11.14
N ARG A 82 -6.18 -10.22 10.04
CA ARG A 82 -4.85 -9.80 9.61
C ARG A 82 -4.90 -8.86 8.40
N LEU A 83 -5.97 -8.14 8.24
CA LEU A 83 -6.07 -7.10 7.23
C LEU A 83 -5.67 -5.76 7.84
N LEU A 84 -4.61 -5.16 7.33
CA LEU A 84 -4.21 -3.80 7.66
C LEU A 84 -4.32 -2.95 6.40
N TYR A 85 -4.83 -1.73 6.54
CA TYR A 85 -4.94 -0.81 5.43
C TYR A 85 -4.74 0.64 5.87
N CYS A 86 -4.26 1.46 4.95
CA CYS A 86 -4.09 2.89 5.16
C CYS A 86 -4.15 3.65 3.82
N VAL A 87 -4.42 4.93 3.90
CA VAL A 87 -4.15 5.88 2.81
C VAL A 87 -2.79 6.49 3.06
N ASN A 88 -1.90 6.41 2.07
CA ASN A 88 -0.61 7.07 2.08
C ASN A 88 -0.67 8.36 1.26
N LYS A 89 -0.03 9.41 1.78
CA LYS A 89 0.21 10.68 1.09
C LYS A 89 1.70 10.95 1.02
N TYR A 90 2.19 11.18 -0.16
CA TYR A 90 3.58 11.52 -0.45
C TYR A 90 3.62 12.98 -0.94
N GLU A 91 4.17 13.87 -0.12
CA GLU A 91 4.32 15.27 -0.46
C GLU A 91 5.54 15.51 -1.38
N PRO A 92 5.59 16.61 -2.15
CA PRO A 92 6.79 16.98 -2.88
C PRO A 92 8.05 16.99 -2.00
N GLY A 93 9.16 16.48 -2.56
CA GLY A 93 10.42 16.27 -1.84
C GLY A 93 10.51 14.98 -1.04
N MET A 94 9.40 14.24 -0.90
CA MET A 94 9.38 12.98 -0.17
C MET A 94 9.89 11.83 -1.04
N HIS A 95 10.65 10.92 -0.43
CA HIS A 95 11.09 9.67 -1.04
C HIS A 95 11.18 8.56 0.01
N ILE A 96 11.14 7.32 -0.44
CA ILE A 96 11.41 6.14 0.39
C ILE A 96 12.59 5.40 -0.25
N PRO A 97 13.74 5.27 0.45
CA PRO A 97 14.89 4.56 -0.09
C PRO A 97 14.57 3.07 -0.27
N ARG A 98 15.39 2.38 -1.04
CA ARG A 98 15.28 0.93 -1.23
C ARG A 98 15.31 0.20 0.10
N HIS A 99 14.27 -0.58 0.38
CA HIS A 99 14.10 -1.34 1.62
C HIS A 99 13.25 -2.59 1.41
N ARG A 100 13.03 -3.34 2.47
CA ARG A 100 12.09 -4.46 2.57
C ARG A 100 11.23 -4.24 3.81
N ASP A 101 9.92 -4.35 3.71
CA ASP A 101 9.01 -4.09 4.83
C ASP A 101 9.03 -5.17 5.91
N SER A 102 9.27 -6.40 5.53
CA SER A 102 9.47 -7.49 6.48
C SER A 102 10.18 -8.69 5.84
N GLN A 103 10.82 -9.48 6.65
CA GLN A 103 11.32 -10.80 6.25
C GLN A 103 10.21 -11.88 6.30
N GLY A 104 8.98 -11.49 6.67
CA GLY A 104 7.84 -12.38 6.79
C GLY A 104 7.43 -12.95 5.45
N LYS A 105 7.60 -14.25 5.26
CA LYS A 105 7.22 -15.00 4.04
C LYS A 105 5.72 -14.98 3.74
N TYR A 106 4.90 -14.40 4.63
CA TYR A 106 3.46 -14.64 4.70
C TYR A 106 2.60 -13.39 4.50
N TRP A 107 3.18 -12.24 4.17
CA TRP A 107 2.43 -11.02 3.95
C TRP A 107 2.49 -10.57 2.51
N PHE A 108 1.30 -10.32 1.95
CA PHE A 108 1.16 -9.63 0.67
C PHE A 108 0.81 -8.17 0.91
N PHE A 109 1.39 -7.35 0.09
CA PHE A 109 1.15 -5.93 0.03
C PHE A 109 0.49 -5.61 -1.30
N LYS A 110 -0.61 -4.87 -1.24
CA LYS A 110 -1.26 -4.27 -2.41
C LYS A 110 -1.20 -2.77 -2.27
N CYS A 111 -0.80 -2.09 -3.32
CA CYS A 111 -0.83 -0.64 -3.39
C CYS A 111 -1.68 -0.21 -4.56
N ILE A 112 -2.80 0.44 -4.27
CA ILE A 112 -3.75 0.94 -5.26
C ILE A 112 -3.43 2.41 -5.47
N PHE A 113 -3.13 2.79 -6.70
CA PHE A 113 -2.82 4.17 -7.04
C PHE A 113 -4.10 5.00 -7.13
N LEU A 114 -4.16 6.11 -6.41
CA LEU A 114 -5.27 7.06 -6.47
C LEU A 114 -4.90 8.29 -7.30
N GLN A 115 -3.72 8.84 -7.07
CA GLN A 115 -3.19 10.01 -7.77
C GLN A 115 -1.68 9.94 -7.83
N SER A 116 -1.11 10.11 -9.03
CA SER A 116 0.31 10.32 -9.27
C SER A 116 0.48 11.06 -10.59
N ASP A 117 1.41 12.00 -10.68
CA ASP A 117 1.68 12.74 -11.93
C ASP A 117 2.61 11.95 -12.85
N LYS A 118 3.46 11.11 -12.26
CA LYS A 118 4.35 10.18 -12.97
C LYS A 118 4.70 8.98 -12.08
N PRO A 119 5.28 7.92 -12.64
CA PRO A 119 5.69 6.74 -11.87
C PRO A 119 6.84 7.07 -10.89
N HIS A 120 6.69 6.61 -9.64
CA HIS A 120 7.69 6.75 -8.58
C HIS A 120 8.04 5.43 -7.90
N PHE A 121 7.12 4.44 -7.96
CA PHE A 121 7.34 3.16 -7.29
C PHE A 121 8.25 2.26 -8.10
N LYS A 122 9.28 1.73 -7.45
CA LYS A 122 10.23 0.77 -8.01
C LYS A 122 10.26 -0.49 -7.18
N TYR A 123 10.53 -1.62 -7.83
CA TYR A 123 10.86 -2.87 -7.16
C TYR A 123 12.05 -3.56 -7.84
N TRP A 124 12.66 -4.50 -7.14
CA TRP A 124 13.74 -5.33 -7.66
C TRP A 124 13.32 -6.78 -7.64
N ASP A 125 13.52 -7.47 -8.75
CA ASP A 125 13.24 -8.91 -8.91
C ASP A 125 14.29 -9.80 -8.23
N GLU A 126 14.18 -11.12 -8.42
CA GLU A 126 15.11 -12.11 -7.83
C GLU A 126 16.53 -11.98 -8.37
N ASP A 127 16.68 -11.47 -9.60
CA ASP A 127 17.96 -11.25 -10.25
C ASP A 127 18.52 -9.83 -9.97
N ASP A 128 17.90 -9.10 -9.04
CA ASP A 128 18.24 -7.72 -8.65
C ASP A 128 18.07 -6.68 -9.78
N ASN A 129 17.26 -6.99 -10.80
CA ASN A 129 16.90 -6.02 -11.84
C ASN A 129 15.87 -5.02 -11.30
N GLU A 130 16.09 -3.74 -11.58
CA GLU A 130 15.17 -2.66 -11.22
C GLU A 130 14.00 -2.56 -12.21
N HIS A 131 12.80 -2.43 -11.69
CA HIS A 131 11.57 -2.23 -12.45
C HIS A 131 10.83 -1.02 -11.94
N LEU A 132 10.40 -0.13 -12.86
CA LEU A 132 9.52 0.99 -12.57
C LEU A 132 8.06 0.60 -12.82
N VAL A 133 7.20 0.81 -11.82
CA VAL A 133 5.78 0.44 -11.89
C VAL A 133 4.97 1.58 -12.50
N GLN A 134 4.10 1.30 -13.46
CA GLN A 134 3.17 2.28 -14.01
C GLN A 134 2.07 2.60 -12.99
N GLU A 135 2.01 3.85 -12.56
CA GLU A 135 1.08 4.33 -11.52
C GLU A 135 -0.21 4.87 -12.15
N ILE A 136 -1.02 3.99 -12.68
CA ILE A 136 -2.31 4.31 -13.29
C ILE A 136 -3.37 4.39 -12.20
N PRO A 137 -4.18 5.48 -12.09
CA PRO A 137 -5.27 5.54 -11.12
C PRO A 137 -6.23 4.34 -11.21
N GLY A 138 -6.51 3.72 -10.07
CA GLY A 138 -7.32 2.50 -9.99
C GLY A 138 -6.57 1.20 -10.26
N ALA A 139 -5.37 1.24 -10.83
CA ALA A 139 -4.52 0.07 -10.90
C ALA A 139 -3.90 -0.24 -9.53
N THR A 140 -3.58 -1.50 -9.32
CA THR A 140 -2.82 -1.95 -8.14
C THR A 140 -1.63 -2.78 -8.57
N PHE A 141 -0.65 -2.86 -7.71
CA PHE A 141 0.28 -3.96 -7.73
C PHE A 141 0.15 -4.80 -6.45
N GLU A 142 0.47 -6.06 -6.58
CA GLU A 142 0.54 -7.02 -5.50
C GLU A 142 1.96 -7.58 -5.43
N MET A 143 2.57 -7.53 -4.27
CA MET A 143 3.90 -8.07 -4.04
C MET A 143 4.04 -8.68 -2.64
N ARG A 144 5.09 -9.46 -2.42
CA ARG A 144 5.48 -9.85 -1.07
C ARG A 144 6.17 -8.69 -0.36
N LEU A 145 5.92 -8.52 0.94
CA LEU A 145 6.60 -7.50 1.75
C LEU A 145 8.13 -7.67 1.77
N SER A 146 8.63 -8.90 1.54
CA SER A 146 10.06 -9.16 1.42
C SER A 146 10.68 -8.74 0.07
N THR A 147 9.87 -8.30 -0.91
CA THR A 147 10.39 -7.79 -2.18
C THR A 147 11.06 -6.43 -1.96
N PRO A 148 12.32 -6.23 -2.38
CA PRO A 148 12.96 -4.92 -2.28
C PRO A 148 12.18 -3.90 -3.12
N HIS A 149 11.90 -2.74 -2.53
CA HIS A 149 11.17 -1.68 -3.23
C HIS A 149 11.57 -0.29 -2.72
N SER A 150 11.17 0.74 -3.46
CA SER A 150 11.41 2.14 -3.12
C SER A 150 10.32 3.03 -3.70
N VAL A 151 10.28 4.28 -3.24
CA VAL A 151 9.57 5.38 -3.91
C VAL A 151 10.60 6.46 -4.22
N THR A 152 10.74 6.81 -5.50
CA THR A 152 11.64 7.91 -5.90
C THR A 152 11.11 9.24 -5.39
N GLU A 153 11.96 10.26 -5.35
CA GLU A 153 11.57 11.58 -4.88
C GLU A 153 10.40 12.15 -5.71
N ILE A 154 9.37 12.63 -5.01
CA ILE A 154 8.29 13.38 -5.62
C ILE A 154 8.82 14.78 -5.97
N GLY A 155 8.74 15.16 -7.22
CA GLY A 155 9.27 16.46 -7.68
C GLY A 155 8.58 17.65 -7.02
N ALA A 156 9.30 18.75 -6.89
CA ALA A 156 8.78 19.97 -6.26
C ALA A 156 7.60 20.61 -7.02
N ASP A 157 7.49 20.32 -8.30
CA ASP A 157 6.43 20.76 -9.21
C ASP A 157 5.28 19.78 -9.37
N GLU A 158 5.37 18.59 -8.74
CA GLU A 158 4.35 17.57 -8.80
C GLU A 158 3.29 17.77 -7.70
N ARG A 159 2.08 17.32 -8.00
CA ARG A 159 1.03 17.23 -6.98
C ARG A 159 1.37 16.12 -5.98
N PRO A 160 0.88 16.22 -4.73
CA PRO A 160 1.01 15.10 -3.79
C PRO A 160 0.48 13.80 -4.40
N LYS A 161 1.25 12.72 -4.24
CA LYS A 161 0.84 11.38 -4.63
C LYS A 161 0.01 10.74 -3.53
N TYR A 162 -1.04 10.01 -3.92
CA TYR A 162 -1.87 9.26 -2.99
C TYR A 162 -2.01 7.80 -3.41
N SER A 163 -2.01 6.91 -2.43
CA SER A 163 -2.30 5.49 -2.64
C SER A 163 -3.04 4.88 -1.46
N VAL A 164 -3.84 3.84 -1.73
CA VAL A 164 -4.36 2.94 -0.68
C VAL A 164 -3.44 1.74 -0.58
N CYS A 165 -2.90 1.52 0.59
CA CYS A 165 -2.08 0.34 0.88
C CYS A 165 -2.87 -0.66 1.69
N ILE A 166 -2.86 -1.92 1.25
CA ILE A 166 -3.53 -3.03 1.91
C ILE A 166 -2.49 -4.12 2.16
N MET A 167 -2.32 -4.50 3.41
CA MET A 167 -1.47 -5.61 3.82
C MET A 167 -2.35 -6.75 4.32
N GLN A 168 -2.16 -7.92 3.75
CA GLN A 168 -2.91 -9.11 4.12
C GLN A 168 -1.95 -10.23 4.52
N GLY A 169 -2.10 -10.71 5.76
CA GLY A 169 -1.39 -11.91 6.23
C GLY A 169 -1.97 -13.16 5.60
N LEU A 170 -1.13 -14.06 5.10
CA LEU A 170 -1.55 -15.39 4.72
C LEU A 170 -1.89 -16.19 5.99
N GLU A 171 -3.01 -16.88 5.97
CA GLU A 171 -3.40 -17.75 7.06
C GLU A 171 -2.42 -18.92 7.19
N MET A 172 -1.88 -19.07 8.39
CA MET A 172 -1.35 -20.34 8.83
C MET A 172 -2.46 -21.06 9.63
N ASN A 173 -3.05 -22.07 9.00
CA ASN A 173 -3.99 -23.02 9.63
C ASN A 173 -5.36 -22.49 10.09
N GLY A 174 -6.26 -22.19 9.17
CA GLY A 174 -7.72 -22.39 9.34
C GLY A 174 -8.46 -21.56 10.39
N LEU A 175 -7.89 -20.50 10.94
CA LEU A 175 -8.55 -19.63 11.93
C LEU A 175 -8.95 -18.30 11.32
N VAL A 176 -9.97 -18.32 10.48
CA VAL A 176 -10.68 -17.10 10.04
C VAL A 176 -11.86 -16.86 10.95
N LYS A 177 -11.81 -15.83 11.78
CA LYS A 177 -13.04 -15.23 12.30
C LYS A 177 -13.52 -14.20 11.29
N GLN A 178 -14.56 -14.53 10.55
CA GLN A 178 -15.24 -13.58 9.68
C GLN A 178 -15.85 -12.47 10.56
N ARG A 179 -15.52 -11.21 10.26
CA ARG A 179 -16.26 -10.08 10.80
C ARG A 179 -17.66 -10.15 10.19
N LYS A 180 -18.69 -10.35 11.02
CA LYS A 180 -20.08 -10.20 10.59
C LYS A 180 -20.25 -8.72 10.23
N VAL A 181 -20.46 -8.45 8.94
CA VAL A 181 -20.99 -7.17 8.49
C VAL A 181 -22.42 -7.12 9.02
N ALA A 182 -22.69 -6.13 9.86
CA ALA A 182 -24.03 -5.88 10.39
C ALA A 182 -24.90 -5.21 9.31
#